data_bd6a860516c517989f1c9bce15c0d46f
#
_entry.id   bd6a860516c517989f1c9bce15c0d46f
#
_cell.length_a   1.000
_cell.length_b   1.000
_cell.length_c   1.000
_cell.angle_alpha   90.00
_cell.angle_beta   90.00
_cell.angle_gamma   90.00
#
_symmetry.space_group_name_H-M   'P 1'
#
loop_
_entity.id
_entity.type
_entity.pdbx_description
1 polymer ?
#
loop_
_entity_poly.entity_id
_entity_poly.type
_entity_poly.pdbx_seq_one_letter_code
_entity_poly.pdbx_strand_id
1 'polypeptide(L)' 'MWGSIAAIGAGLAVLGAGLGIGRIGGSAVEGIARNPEAAGKIQTAMIIAAALIEGVALFGVVVGLLGAKQ' A
#
# COMPACT_ATOMS: atom_id res chain seq x y z
N MET A 1 22.99 -6.27 13.65
CA MET A 1 22.55 -7.02 12.47
C MET A 1 21.02 -7.11 12.36
N TRP A 2 20.33 -7.47 13.42
CA TRP A 2 18.86 -7.53 13.39
C TRP A 2 18.21 -6.20 13.03
N GLY A 3 18.75 -5.07 13.55
CA GLY A 3 18.21 -3.78 13.22
C GLY A 3 18.29 -3.46 11.74
N SER A 4 19.38 -3.85 11.07
CA SER A 4 19.53 -3.65 9.62
C SER A 4 18.57 -4.52 8.82
N ILE A 5 18.38 -5.76 9.23
CA ILE A 5 17.45 -6.68 8.58
C ILE A 5 16.01 -6.17 8.75
N ALA A 6 15.66 -5.72 9.95
CA ALA A 6 14.34 -5.18 10.22
C ALA A 6 14.07 -3.92 9.38
N ALA A 7 15.07 -3.04 9.24
CA ALA A 7 14.94 -1.85 8.42
C ALA A 7 14.73 -2.18 6.94
N ILE A 8 15.41 -3.20 6.43
CA ILE A 8 15.22 -3.68 5.05
C ILE A 8 13.80 -4.20 4.87
N GLY A 9 13.30 -5.00 5.83
CA GLY A 9 11.94 -5.51 5.77
C GLY A 9 10.91 -4.40 5.77
N ALA A 10 11.07 -3.41 6.65
CA ALA A 10 10.19 -2.25 6.72
C ALA A 10 10.22 -1.46 5.40
N GLY A 11 11.40 -1.26 4.84
CA GLY A 11 11.54 -0.58 3.55
C GLY A 11 10.87 -1.33 2.40
N LEU A 12 10.98 -2.66 2.38
CA LEU A 12 10.31 -3.47 1.37
C LEU A 12 8.79 -3.41 1.50
N ALA A 13 8.27 -3.38 2.73
CA ALA A 13 6.85 -3.23 2.97
C ALA A 13 6.33 -1.89 2.40
N VAL A 14 7.05 -0.80 2.65
CA VAL A 14 6.70 0.53 2.14
C VAL A 14 6.79 0.57 0.62
N LEU A 15 7.84 -0.02 0.05
CA LEU A 15 8.02 -0.07 -1.40
C LEU A 15 6.89 -0.86 -2.07
N GLY A 16 6.56 -2.03 -1.51
CA GLY A 16 5.48 -2.86 -2.03
C GLY A 16 4.13 -2.16 -1.96
N ALA A 17 3.83 -1.51 -0.82
CA ALA A 17 2.61 -0.74 -0.66
C ALA A 17 2.54 0.42 -1.65
N GLY A 18 3.64 1.13 -1.85
CA GLY A 18 3.72 2.23 -2.81
C GLY A 18 3.44 1.78 -4.24
N LEU A 19 4.04 0.67 -4.66
CA LEU A 19 3.80 0.09 -5.98
C LEU A 19 2.34 -0.34 -6.15
N GLY A 20 1.78 -1.00 -5.12
CA GLY A 20 0.39 -1.45 -5.15
C GLY A 20 -0.59 -0.29 -5.25
N ILE A 21 -0.43 0.72 -4.42
CA ILE A 21 -1.29 1.90 -4.43
C ILE A 21 -1.12 2.68 -5.73
N GLY A 22 0.11 2.78 -6.24
CA GLY A 22 0.36 3.43 -7.52
C GLY A 22 -0.38 2.75 -8.67
N ARG A 23 -0.39 1.42 -8.72
CA ARG A 23 -1.12 0.67 -9.74
C ARG A 23 -2.63 0.84 -9.59
N ILE A 24 -3.14 0.79 -8.37
CA ILE A 24 -4.56 1.00 -8.10
C ILE A 24 -4.97 2.41 -8.52
N GLY A 25 -4.18 3.42 -8.16
CA GLY A 25 -4.46 4.80 -8.52
C GLY A 25 -4.45 5.01 -10.03
N GLY A 26 -3.44 4.46 -10.73
CA GLY A 26 -3.36 4.53 -12.17
C GLY A 26 -4.54 3.87 -12.86
N SER A 27 -4.91 2.67 -12.42
CA SER A 27 -6.08 1.95 -12.96
C SER A 27 -7.37 2.71 -12.69
N ALA A 28 -7.52 3.31 -11.49
CA ALA A 28 -8.71 4.08 -11.14
C ALA A 28 -8.85 5.31 -12.03
N VAL A 29 -7.77 6.03 -12.27
CA VAL A 29 -7.77 7.22 -13.13
C VAL A 29 -8.16 6.83 -14.57
N GLU A 30 -7.59 5.74 -15.09
CA GLU A 30 -7.96 5.24 -16.41
C GLU A 30 -9.43 4.83 -16.47
N GLY A 31 -9.92 4.15 -15.45
CA GLY A 31 -11.32 3.74 -15.40
C GLY A 31 -12.28 4.92 -15.38
N ILE A 32 -11.96 5.95 -14.61
CA ILE A 32 -12.76 7.18 -14.56
C ILE A 32 -12.73 7.88 -15.92
N ALA A 33 -11.56 7.92 -16.56
CA ALA A 33 -11.43 8.55 -17.88
C ALA A 33 -12.28 7.84 -18.94
N ARG A 34 -12.37 6.50 -18.88
CA ARG A 34 -13.16 5.71 -19.82
C ARG A 34 -14.65 5.73 -19.51
N ASN A 35 -14.99 5.83 -18.25
CA ASN A 35 -16.37 5.75 -17.79
C ASN A 35 -16.62 6.72 -16.64
N PRO A 36 -16.76 8.01 -16.94
CA PRO A 36 -16.92 9.03 -15.90
C PRO A 36 -18.14 8.83 -15.01
N GLU A 37 -19.18 8.16 -15.50
CA GLU A 37 -20.38 7.89 -14.71
C GLU A 37 -20.09 6.94 -13.54
N ALA A 38 -19.04 6.12 -13.65
CA ALA A 38 -18.63 5.19 -12.61
C ALA A 38 -17.62 5.77 -11.63
N ALA A 39 -17.29 7.06 -11.75
CA ALA A 39 -16.24 7.70 -10.94
C ALA A 39 -16.41 7.46 -9.44
N GLY A 40 -17.63 7.60 -8.92
CA GLY A 40 -17.91 7.39 -7.51
C GLY A 40 -17.62 5.97 -7.04
N LYS A 41 -18.02 4.97 -7.82
CA LYS A 41 -17.79 3.56 -7.49
C LYS A 41 -16.32 3.20 -7.59
N ILE A 42 -15.63 3.71 -8.62
CA ILE A 42 -14.20 3.46 -8.82
C ILE A 42 -13.40 4.08 -7.68
N GLN A 43 -13.73 5.32 -7.31
CA GLN A 43 -13.06 6.02 -6.23
C GLN A 43 -13.24 5.30 -4.90
N THR A 44 -14.45 4.83 -4.61
CA THR A 44 -14.73 4.09 -3.39
C THR A 44 -13.92 2.78 -3.35
N ALA A 45 -13.93 2.02 -4.44
CA ALA A 45 -13.16 0.79 -4.52
C ALA A 45 -11.66 1.04 -4.35
N MET A 46 -11.14 2.10 -4.97
CA MET A 46 -9.74 2.49 -4.85
C MET A 46 -9.37 2.81 -3.40
N ILE A 47 -10.18 3.59 -2.70
CA ILE A 47 -9.93 3.99 -1.32
C ILE A 47 -9.91 2.76 -0.41
N ILE A 48 -10.87 1.85 -0.58
CA ILE A 48 -10.93 0.61 0.21
C ILE A 48 -9.68 -0.23 -0.03
N ALA A 49 -9.31 -0.45 -1.28
CA ALA A 49 -8.13 -1.24 -1.63
C ALA A 49 -6.85 -0.59 -1.10
N ALA A 50 -6.71 0.72 -1.26
CA ALA A 50 -5.55 1.46 -0.76
C ALA A 50 -5.46 1.38 0.78
N ALA A 51 -6.59 1.48 1.47
CA ALA A 51 -6.62 1.38 2.92
C ALA A 51 -6.19 -0.02 3.40
N LEU A 52 -6.60 -1.08 2.70
CA LEU A 52 -6.18 -2.44 3.03
C LEU A 52 -4.67 -2.62 2.82
N ILE A 53 -4.12 -2.11 1.73
CA ILE A 53 -2.69 -2.16 1.46
C ILE A 53 -1.91 -1.40 2.52
N GLU A 54 -2.35 -0.19 2.87
CA GLU A 54 -1.71 0.62 3.90
C GLU A 54 -1.76 -0.06 5.27
N GLY A 55 -2.88 -0.66 5.64
CA GLY A 55 -3.03 -1.36 6.90
C GLY A 55 -2.06 -2.53 7.02
N VAL A 56 -1.96 -3.35 5.99
CA VAL A 56 -1.04 -4.49 5.95
C VAL A 56 0.40 -4.01 5.97
N ALA A 57 0.73 -2.96 5.20
CA ALA A 57 2.08 -2.40 5.16
C ALA A 57 2.48 -1.82 6.51
N LEU A 58 1.57 -1.10 7.17
CA LEU A 58 1.83 -0.56 8.51
C LEU A 58 2.10 -1.68 9.51
N PHE A 59 1.35 -2.76 9.44
CA PHE A 59 1.58 -3.94 10.26
C PHE A 59 2.97 -4.53 10.01
N GLY A 60 3.36 -4.62 8.74
CA GLY A 60 4.70 -5.10 8.37
C GLY A 60 5.81 -4.23 8.94
N VAL A 61 5.64 -2.91 8.91
CA VAL A 61 6.59 -1.97 9.49
C VAL A 61 6.68 -2.15 11.01
N VAL A 62 5.53 -2.25 11.68
CA VAL A 62 5.50 -2.43 13.15
C VAL A 62 6.16 -3.74 13.55
N VAL A 63 5.85 -4.84 12.85
CA VAL A 63 6.47 -6.14 13.12
C VAL A 63 7.98 -6.07 12.88
N GLY A 64 8.41 -5.39 11.83
CA GLY A 64 9.82 -5.18 11.57
C GLY A 64 10.52 -4.43 12.69
N LEU A 65 9.90 -3.36 13.20
CA LEU A 65 10.45 -2.59 14.30
C LEU A 65 10.53 -3.40 15.59
N LEU A 66 9.51 -4.21 15.87
CA LEU A 66 9.53 -5.09 17.04
C LEU A 66 10.62 -6.15 16.90
N GLY A 67 10.81 -6.68 15.71
CA GLY A 67 11.88 -7.65 15.43
C GLY A 67 13.27 -7.07 15.60
N ALA A 68 13.43 -5.77 15.43
CA ALA A 68 14.73 -5.09 15.59
C ALA A 68 15.28 -5.19 17.00
N LYS A 69 14.45 -5.48 17.98
CA LYS A 69 14.87 -5.60 19.39
C LYS A 69 15.44 -6.97 19.72
N GLN A 70 15.38 -7.93 18.83
CA GLN A 70 15.88 -9.30 19.06
C GLN A 70 17.27 -9.50 18.42
#